data_23e29ebcd87ac673fe0d81a8f8add842
#
_entry.id   23e29ebcd87ac673fe0d81a8f8add842
#
_cell.length_a   1.000
_cell.length_b   1.000
_cell.length_c   1.000
_cell.angle_alpha   90.00
_cell.angle_beta   90.00
_cell.angle_gamma   90.00
#
_symmetry.space_group_name_H-M   'P 1'
#
loop_
_entity.id
_entity.type
_entity.pdbx_description
1 polymer ?
#
loop_
_entity_poly.entity_id
_entity_poly.type
_entity_poly.pdbx_seq_one_letter_code
_entity_poly.pdbx_strand_id
1 'polypeptide(L)'
;GKSGLPYSYGCGKVAVVVEDCVSAAVVGGIESFVGVALLGTSLQESHKGYLAQFSTAVIALDPDALPKTMVMAKELRGHVNDVRVLRLNDDLKYRNPEDMEKLNGIITN
;
A
#
# COMPACT_ATOMS: atom_id res chain seq x y z
N GLY A 1 10.55 10.62 2.84
CA GLY A 1 10.04 11.85 2.40
C GLY A 1 10.52 13.01 3.22
N LYS A 2 10.55 14.13 2.59
CA LYS A 2 10.98 15.34 3.22
C LYS A 2 10.02 15.71 4.34
N SER A 3 10.55 16.15 5.47
CA SER A 3 9.75 16.59 6.62
C SER A 3 8.85 15.49 7.17
N GLY A 4 9.27 14.26 7.06
CA GLY A 4 8.54 13.14 7.60
C GLY A 4 7.35 12.69 6.75
N LEU A 5 7.16 13.28 5.58
CA LEU A 5 6.11 12.81 4.67
C LEU A 5 6.55 11.52 4.01
N PRO A 6 5.66 10.57 3.84
CA PRO A 6 6.01 9.31 3.18
C PRO A 6 6.26 9.50 1.69
N TYR A 7 7.04 8.60 1.12
CA TYR A 7 7.22 8.55 -0.33
C TYR A 7 5.94 8.02 -0.94
N SER A 8 5.29 8.85 -1.74
CA SER A 8 4.02 8.48 -2.37
C SER A 8 4.03 8.85 -3.85
N TYR A 9 3.32 8.07 -4.64
CA TYR A 9 3.25 8.22 -6.10
C TYR A 9 1.81 8.08 -6.55
N GLY A 10 1.39 8.97 -7.44
CA GLY A 10 0.06 8.93 -8.03
C GLY A 10 -0.93 9.84 -7.33
N CYS A 11 -2.13 9.89 -7.89
CA CYS A 11 -3.23 10.70 -7.39
C CYS A 11 -4.50 9.86 -7.40
N GLY A 12 -4.93 9.39 -6.25
CA GLY A 12 -6.11 8.55 -6.20
C GLY A 12 -6.73 8.54 -4.83
N LYS A 13 -7.79 7.78 -4.68
CA LYS A 13 -8.56 7.69 -3.43
C LYS A 13 -8.23 6.45 -2.62
N VAL A 14 -7.52 5.51 -3.21
CA VAL A 14 -7.13 4.27 -2.53
C VAL A 14 -5.62 4.26 -2.38
N ALA A 15 -5.15 4.19 -1.15
CA ALA A 15 -3.72 4.10 -0.88
C ALA A 15 -3.30 2.64 -0.85
N VAL A 16 -2.19 2.32 -1.50
CA VAL A 16 -1.62 0.97 -1.50
C VAL A 16 -0.24 1.06 -0.88
N VAL A 17 -0.06 0.38 0.23
CA VAL A 17 1.17 0.39 1.00
C VAL A 17 2.08 -0.72 0.51
N VAL A 18 3.29 -0.37 0.10
CA VAL A 18 4.30 -1.29 -0.41
C VAL A 18 5.64 -1.05 0.27
N GLU A 19 6.61 -1.91 0.04
CA GLU A 19 7.91 -1.80 0.72
C GLU A 19 8.85 -0.77 0.08
N ASP A 20 8.87 -0.69 -1.23
CA ASP A 20 9.87 0.10 -1.95
C ASP A 20 9.27 1.10 -2.93
N CYS A 21 10.09 2.05 -3.36
CA CYS A 21 9.64 3.12 -4.24
C CYS A 21 9.27 2.64 -5.63
N VAL A 22 9.93 1.61 -6.14
CA VAL A 22 9.63 1.10 -7.49
C VAL A 22 8.22 0.50 -7.50
N SER A 23 7.90 -0.31 -6.49
CA SER A 23 6.55 -0.88 -6.35
C SER A 23 5.51 0.22 -6.18
N ALA A 24 5.83 1.25 -5.38
CA ALA A 24 4.92 2.38 -5.18
C ALA A 24 4.68 3.13 -6.49
N ALA A 25 5.71 3.30 -7.31
CA ALA A 25 5.57 3.97 -8.60
C ALA A 25 4.70 3.16 -9.56
N VAL A 26 4.84 1.84 -9.54
CA VAL A 26 3.99 0.96 -10.35
C VAL A 26 2.52 1.16 -9.97
N VAL A 27 2.24 1.15 -8.67
CA VAL A 27 0.88 1.38 -8.17
C VAL A 27 0.37 2.76 -8.58
N GLY A 28 1.21 3.78 -8.39
CA GLY A 28 0.84 5.16 -8.69
C GLY A 28 0.57 5.42 -10.16
N GLY A 29 1.05 4.55 -11.04
CA GLY A 29 0.75 4.64 -12.47
C GLY A 29 -0.63 4.12 -12.83
N ILE A 30 -1.34 3.51 -11.88
CA ILE A 30 -2.68 2.99 -12.11
C ILE A 30 -3.69 4.01 -11.60
N GLU A 31 -4.67 4.33 -12.42
CA GLU A 31 -5.71 5.29 -12.05
C GLU A 31 -6.40 4.88 -10.75
N SER A 32 -6.71 5.85 -9.92
CA SER A 32 -7.39 5.71 -8.62
C SER A 32 -6.50 5.25 -7.48
N PHE A 33 -5.26 4.88 -7.73
CA PHE A 33 -4.34 4.43 -6.67
C PHE A 33 -3.25 5.43 -6.36
N VAL A 34 -2.86 5.44 -5.07
CA VAL A 34 -1.66 6.13 -4.62
C VAL A 34 -0.76 5.05 -4.03
N GLY A 35 0.44 4.91 -4.57
CA GLY A 35 1.43 3.99 -4.02
C GLY A 35 2.19 4.66 -2.89
N VAL A 36 2.28 4.01 -1.74
CA VAL A 36 2.97 4.54 -0.56
C VAL A 36 4.08 3.59 -0.17
N ALA A 37 5.33 4.04 -0.26
CA ALA A 37 6.49 3.22 0.05
C ALA A 37 6.88 3.39 1.52
N LEU A 38 6.97 2.27 2.23
CA LEU A 38 7.40 2.27 3.64
C LEU A 38 8.92 2.38 3.77
N LEU A 39 9.64 1.91 2.77
CA LEU A 39 11.10 1.78 2.80
C LEU A 39 11.54 0.86 3.94
N GLY A 40 10.78 -0.22 4.12
CA GLY A 40 10.99 -1.19 5.16
C GLY A 40 9.71 -1.96 5.39
N THR A 41 9.61 -2.58 6.57
CA THR A 41 8.45 -3.39 6.92
C THR A 41 7.75 -2.90 8.18
N SER A 42 8.00 -1.65 8.57
CA SER A 42 7.38 -1.03 9.75
C SER A 42 6.54 0.16 9.34
N LEU A 43 5.42 0.31 10.01
CA LEU A 43 4.54 1.45 9.82
C LEU A 43 4.92 2.54 10.81
N GLN A 44 5.41 3.67 10.30
CA GLN A 44 5.81 4.81 11.12
C GLN A 44 4.61 5.72 11.39
N GLU A 45 4.75 6.63 12.37
CA GLU A 45 3.69 7.58 12.68
C GLU A 45 3.36 8.49 11.49
N SER A 46 4.37 8.87 10.72
CA SER A 46 4.15 9.67 9.51
C SER A 46 3.33 8.92 8.47
N HIS A 47 3.51 7.60 8.37
CA HIS A 47 2.71 6.78 7.46
C HIS A 47 1.26 6.74 7.91
N LYS A 48 1.03 6.54 9.21
CA LYS A 48 -0.32 6.49 9.77
C LYS A 48 -1.07 7.80 9.56
N GLY A 49 -0.39 8.92 9.81
CA GLY A 49 -0.98 10.24 9.61
C GLY A 49 -1.35 10.49 8.16
N TYR A 50 -0.46 10.12 7.24
CA TYR A 50 -0.72 10.28 5.82
C TYR A 50 -1.88 9.39 5.36
N LEU A 51 -1.86 8.13 5.78
CA LEU A 51 -2.87 7.15 5.36
C LEU A 51 -4.25 7.44 5.94
N ALA A 52 -4.31 8.14 7.07
CA ALA A 52 -5.59 8.45 7.72
C ALA A 52 -6.52 9.31 6.86
N GLN A 53 -5.99 9.99 5.85
CA GLN A 53 -6.81 10.80 4.94
C GLN A 53 -7.54 9.97 3.89
N PHE A 54 -7.19 8.71 3.75
CA PHE A 54 -7.84 7.81 2.78
C PHE A 54 -8.94 7.01 3.46
N SER A 55 -10.03 6.75 2.73
CA SER A 55 -11.09 5.89 3.24
C SER A 55 -10.72 4.41 3.12
N THR A 56 -9.85 4.08 2.17
CA THR A 56 -9.41 2.71 1.94
C THR A 56 -7.89 2.68 1.81
N ALA A 57 -7.26 1.77 2.54
CA ALA A 57 -5.84 1.50 2.43
C ALA A 57 -5.64 0.00 2.22
N VAL A 58 -4.78 -0.34 1.28
CA VAL A 58 -4.46 -1.73 0.95
C VAL A 58 -3.00 -1.97 1.30
N ILE A 59 -2.71 -3.04 2.01
CA ILE A 59 -1.34 -3.41 2.33
C ILE A 59 -0.93 -4.51 1.37
N ALA A 60 0.08 -4.24 0.54
CA ALA A 60 0.53 -5.14 -0.51
C ALA A 60 2.04 -5.30 -0.43
N LEU A 61 2.48 -5.97 0.61
CA LEU A 61 3.90 -6.23 0.84
C LEU A 61 4.31 -7.56 0.19
N ASP A 62 5.62 -7.76 0.11
CA ASP A 62 6.21 -9.02 -0.36
C ASP A 62 5.59 -10.19 0.42
N PRO A 63 5.36 -11.34 -0.22
CA PRO A 63 4.81 -12.52 0.47
C PRO A 63 5.55 -12.91 1.74
N ASP A 64 6.86 -12.71 1.78
CA ASP A 64 7.68 -13.03 2.94
C ASP A 64 7.34 -12.17 4.16
N ALA A 65 6.69 -11.05 3.95
CA ALA A 65 6.34 -10.11 5.02
C ALA A 65 4.92 -10.31 5.54
N LEU A 66 4.27 -11.42 5.21
CA LEU A 66 2.87 -11.63 5.60
C LEU A 66 2.62 -11.47 7.11
N PRO A 67 3.43 -12.04 8.01
CA PRO A 67 3.21 -11.85 9.45
C PRO A 67 3.22 -10.37 9.84
N LYS A 68 4.16 -9.59 9.28
CA LYS A 68 4.25 -8.17 9.56
C LYS A 68 3.08 -7.41 8.94
N THR A 69 2.62 -7.86 7.77
CA THR A 69 1.46 -7.30 7.10
C THR A 69 0.23 -7.40 8.00
N MET A 70 0.02 -8.54 8.64
CA MET A 70 -1.15 -8.73 9.49
C MET A 70 -1.12 -7.84 10.73
N VAL A 71 0.06 -7.65 11.32
CA VAL A 71 0.22 -6.73 12.45
C VAL A 71 -0.06 -5.30 12.01
N MET A 72 0.49 -4.93 10.86
CA MET A 72 0.34 -3.59 10.32
C MET A 72 -1.13 -3.28 10.00
N ALA A 73 -1.85 -4.25 9.44
CA ALA A 73 -3.27 -4.09 9.13
C ALA A 73 -4.06 -3.81 10.39
N LYS A 74 -3.75 -4.52 11.47
CA LYS A 74 -4.42 -4.34 12.74
C LYS A 74 -4.18 -2.93 13.28
N GLU A 75 -2.95 -2.46 13.24
CA GLU A 75 -2.62 -1.10 13.68
C GLU A 75 -3.33 -0.05 12.83
N LEU A 76 -3.33 -0.25 11.53
CA LEU A 76 -3.87 0.74 10.60
C LEU A 76 -5.39 0.86 10.70
N ARG A 77 -6.07 -0.20 11.13
CA ARG A 77 -7.53 -0.15 11.31
C ARG A 77 -7.97 0.86 12.36
N GLY A 78 -7.07 1.28 13.22
CA GLY A 78 -7.34 2.37 14.15
C GLY A 78 -7.33 3.75 13.52
N HIS A 79 -6.85 3.87 12.29
CA HIS A 79 -6.68 5.15 11.59
C HIS A 79 -7.44 5.25 10.28
N VAL A 80 -7.72 4.12 9.64
CA VAL A 80 -8.38 4.05 8.33
C VAL A 80 -9.58 3.12 8.45
N ASN A 81 -10.72 3.53 7.91
CA ASN A 81 -11.95 2.76 8.03
C ASN A 81 -11.92 1.42 7.31
N ASP A 82 -11.37 1.39 6.10
CA ASP A 82 -11.34 0.18 5.29
C ASP A 82 -9.88 -0.20 5.02
N VAL A 83 -9.41 -1.21 5.72
CA VAL A 83 -8.04 -1.71 5.56
C VAL A 83 -8.11 -3.11 4.98
N ARG A 84 -7.46 -3.30 3.83
CA ARG A 84 -7.44 -4.59 3.13
C ARG A 84 -6.00 -5.08 3.01
N VAL A 85 -5.86 -6.39 2.97
CA VAL A 85 -4.57 -7.05 2.76
C VAL A 85 -4.61 -7.74 1.41
N LEU A 86 -3.64 -7.41 0.56
CA LEU A 86 -3.51 -8.03 -0.74
C LEU A 86 -2.36 -9.02 -0.68
N ARG A 87 -2.65 -10.30 -0.91
CA ARG A 87 -1.62 -11.33 -0.93
C ARG A 87 -1.01 -11.40 -2.33
N LEU A 88 0.27 -11.10 -2.40
CA LEU A 88 0.99 -11.07 -3.67
C LEU A 88 1.75 -12.37 -3.89
N ASN A 89 2.01 -12.66 -5.16
CA ASN A 89 2.95 -13.73 -5.52
C ASN A 89 4.38 -13.20 -5.50
N ASP A 90 4.52 -11.88 -5.76
CA ASP A 90 5.83 -11.22 -5.86
C ASP A 90 5.65 -9.73 -5.56
N ASP A 91 6.75 -9.00 -5.41
CA ASP A 91 6.67 -7.55 -5.27
C ASP A 91 5.98 -6.95 -6.49
N LEU A 92 5.18 -5.91 -6.28
CA LEU A 92 4.45 -5.26 -7.37
C LEU A 92 5.37 -4.67 -8.44
N LYS A 93 6.62 -4.40 -8.11
CA LYS A 93 7.58 -3.89 -9.09
C LYS A 93 7.79 -4.88 -10.26
N TYR A 94 7.54 -6.17 -10.04
CA TYR A 94 7.68 -7.18 -11.09
C TYR A 94 6.43 -7.31 -11.95
N ARG A 95 5.35 -6.64 -11.58
CA ARG A 95 4.09 -6.61 -12.35
C ARG A 95 3.55 -8.00 -12.68
N ASN A 96 3.61 -8.91 -11.70
CA ASN A 96 3.04 -10.25 -11.86
C ASN A 96 1.58 -10.10 -12.32
N PRO A 97 1.16 -10.71 -13.44
CA PRO A 97 -0.18 -10.52 -13.99
C PRO A 97 -1.31 -10.83 -13.03
N GLU A 98 -1.17 -11.91 -12.26
CA GLU A 98 -2.18 -12.29 -11.29
C GLU A 98 -2.29 -11.23 -10.18
N ASP A 99 -1.15 -10.72 -9.71
CA ASP A 99 -1.12 -9.70 -8.69
C ASP A 99 -1.72 -8.39 -9.18
N MET A 100 -1.42 -8.02 -10.44
CA MET A 100 -1.97 -6.81 -11.04
C MET A 100 -3.49 -6.93 -11.19
N GLU A 101 -3.99 -8.11 -11.52
CA GLU A 101 -5.42 -8.36 -11.61
C GLU A 101 -6.10 -8.21 -10.26
N LYS A 102 -5.49 -8.75 -9.20
CA LYS A 102 -6.02 -8.61 -7.84
C LYS A 102 -6.09 -7.15 -7.44
N LEU A 103 -5.04 -6.39 -7.76
CA LEU A 103 -4.98 -4.97 -7.43
C LEU A 103 -6.10 -4.20 -8.15
N ASN A 104 -6.27 -4.44 -9.44
CA ASN A 104 -7.32 -3.80 -10.23
C ASN A 104 -8.71 -4.15 -9.72
N GLY A 105 -8.89 -5.36 -9.20
CA GLY A 105 -10.17 -5.81 -8.68
C GLY A 105 -10.64 -5.05 -7.44
N ILE A 106 -9.73 -4.40 -6.73
CA ILE A 106 -10.09 -3.65 -5.53
C ILE A 106 -11.04 -2.50 -5.86
N ILE A 107 -10.83 -1.84 -6.98
CA ILE A 107 -11.65 -0.69 -7.37
C ILE A 107 -13.01 -1.11 -7.90
N THR A 108 -13.08 -2.25 -8.56
CA THR A 108 -14.32 -2.70 -9.18
C THR A 108 -15.29 -3.34 -8.19
N ASN A 109 -14.81 -3.58 -6.99
CA ASN A 109 -15.64 -4.11 -5.90
C ASN A 109 -16.03 -2.98 -4.96
#